data_3ecffd68ffec65932e6df6e588170add
#
_entry.id   3ecffd68ffec65932e6df6e588170add
#
_cell.length_a   1.000
_cell.length_b   1.000
_cell.length_c   1.000
_cell.angle_alpha   90.00
_cell.angle_beta   90.00
_cell.angle_gamma   90.00
#
_symmetry.space_group_name_H-M   'P 1'
#
loop_
_entity.id
_entity.type
_entity.pdbx_description
1 polymer ?
#
loop_
_entity_poly.entity_id
_entity_poly.type
_entity_poly.pdbx_seq_one_letter_code
_entity_poly.pdbx_strand_id
1 'polypeptide(L)'
;MGVQAKEQLWGGETTKAVDNFPVSGERIPVPLIHWLGRIKGAAARVNAELGLLDEDKANRIAAAADRVAEGEFDDQFPIDVFQTGSGTSSNMNANEVIATLAGDDVHRNDDVNMGQSSNDVFPSAVHLAALDTATNQLLPVLERLEASLQAKADQFKDLVKSGRTHLMDAVPVTLGQEFSGYAAQVRLGARRIQNALPQVAQIPLGGTATGTGLNTHRDFAPKVRALLTEATGLEIRPPEDPFEAQGNRDALVELSGALKVLAVSLTKIANDLAWMGSGPRTAIGEILLPELQKGSSIMPGKVNPVIPEVVLQISAQVIGNDTAITVAGTQGNFELNVRVPLIARNLLDQIRLLTSGCRIFAEKCIDGIEANQEGLNRSAEMTLSAATALNPYIGYDKGAEIVKQAAESGRPLRDVALELGVDEETYDKAMDLRTMAQGNL
;
A
#
# COMPACT_ATOMS: atom_id res chain seq x y z
N MET A 1 31.08 14.24 -23.50
CA MET A 1 30.07 13.73 -24.45
C MET A 1 28.83 14.60 -24.26
N GLY A 2 28.49 15.46 -25.24
CA GLY A 2 27.32 16.31 -25.18
C GLY A 2 26.07 15.43 -25.25
N VAL A 3 25.20 15.53 -24.24
CA VAL A 3 23.85 15.00 -24.30
C VAL A 3 23.16 15.76 -25.43
N GLN A 4 22.89 15.11 -26.57
CA GLN A 4 21.99 15.68 -27.56
C GLN A 4 20.67 15.96 -26.84
N ALA A 5 20.20 17.20 -26.86
CA ALA A 5 18.87 17.54 -26.38
C ALA A 5 17.87 16.67 -27.17
N LYS A 6 17.11 15.82 -26.44
CA LYS A 6 16.03 15.06 -27.08
C LYS A 6 15.06 16.05 -27.70
N GLU A 7 14.61 15.73 -28.92
CA GLU A 7 13.62 16.53 -29.63
C GLU A 7 12.33 16.66 -28.80
N GLN A 8 11.82 17.88 -28.67
CA GLN A 8 10.58 18.15 -27.96
C GLN A 8 9.39 17.65 -28.80
N LEU A 9 8.61 16.73 -28.26
CA LEU A 9 7.44 16.15 -28.92
C LEU A 9 6.11 16.82 -28.55
N TRP A 10 6.09 17.57 -27.45
CA TRP A 10 4.87 18.29 -27.04
C TRP A 10 4.73 19.64 -27.75
N GLY A 11 3.47 20.09 -27.89
CA GLY A 11 3.13 21.33 -28.59
C GLY A 11 2.90 22.52 -27.65
N GLY A 12 2.20 23.52 -28.19
CA GLY A 12 2.02 24.82 -27.53
C GLY A 12 1.12 24.80 -26.31
N GLU A 13 0.16 23.88 -26.19
CA GLU A 13 -0.70 23.82 -25.01
C GLU A 13 0.05 23.26 -23.81
N THR A 14 0.92 22.28 -24.02
CA THR A 14 1.81 21.78 -22.97
C THR A 14 2.81 22.85 -22.55
N THR A 15 3.41 23.60 -23.50
CA THR A 15 4.32 24.71 -23.18
C THR A 15 3.62 25.75 -22.30
N LYS A 16 2.41 26.17 -22.64
CA LYS A 16 1.61 27.09 -21.80
C LYS A 16 1.37 26.52 -20.39
N ALA A 17 1.07 25.21 -20.30
CA ALA A 17 0.83 24.59 -19.01
C ALA A 17 2.12 24.55 -18.12
N VAL A 18 3.27 24.27 -18.71
CA VAL A 18 4.57 24.36 -18.02
C VAL A 18 4.84 25.77 -17.52
N ASP A 19 4.57 26.77 -18.35
CA ASP A 19 4.78 28.19 -17.99
C ASP A 19 3.78 28.65 -16.90
N ASN A 20 2.54 28.16 -16.94
CA ASN A 20 1.49 28.56 -15.99
C ASN A 20 1.58 27.90 -14.62
N PHE A 21 2.14 26.70 -14.54
CA PHE A 21 2.14 25.87 -13.32
C PHE A 21 3.52 25.49 -12.80
N PRO A 22 4.47 26.44 -12.60
CA PRO A 22 5.77 26.16 -11.99
C PRO A 22 5.64 26.08 -10.46
N VAL A 23 5.01 25.00 -9.92
CA VAL A 23 4.61 24.93 -8.50
C VAL A 23 5.55 24.06 -7.69
N SER A 24 5.62 22.76 -7.95
CA SER A 24 6.38 21.80 -7.14
C SER A 24 7.60 21.23 -7.86
N GLY A 25 7.61 21.25 -9.18
CA GLY A 25 8.57 20.53 -10.01
C GLY A 25 8.31 19.02 -10.07
N GLU A 26 7.26 18.53 -9.41
CA GLU A 26 6.86 17.13 -9.43
C GLU A 26 5.91 16.86 -10.61
N ARG A 27 6.25 15.90 -11.45
CA ARG A 27 5.45 15.52 -12.62
C ARG A 27 4.34 14.55 -12.24
N ILE A 28 3.36 14.37 -13.14
CA ILE A 28 2.36 13.29 -12.95
C ILE A 28 3.03 11.93 -12.89
N PRO A 29 2.48 10.98 -12.09
CA PRO A 29 3.06 9.65 -11.94
C PRO A 29 3.17 8.88 -13.28
N VAL A 30 4.30 8.22 -13.51
CA VAL A 30 4.58 7.45 -14.73
C VAL A 30 3.49 6.43 -15.08
N PRO A 31 2.93 5.62 -14.15
CA PRO A 31 1.85 4.70 -14.49
C PRO A 31 0.63 5.38 -15.11
N LEU A 32 0.36 6.63 -14.74
CA LEU A 32 -0.74 7.41 -15.32
C LEU A 32 -0.46 7.78 -16.79
N ILE A 33 0.80 8.14 -17.12
CA ILE A 33 1.24 8.40 -18.50
C ILE A 33 1.01 7.16 -19.37
N HIS A 34 1.45 6.01 -18.87
CA HIS A 34 1.32 4.73 -19.58
C HIS A 34 -0.15 4.37 -19.84
N TRP A 35 -1.04 4.61 -18.85
CA TRP A 35 -2.46 4.35 -19.03
C TRP A 35 -3.16 5.34 -19.96
N LEU A 36 -2.73 6.61 -19.99
CA LEU A 36 -3.19 7.55 -21.03
C LEU A 36 -2.82 7.01 -22.43
N GLY A 37 -1.61 6.52 -22.64
CA GLY A 37 -1.19 5.87 -23.87
C GLY A 37 -2.09 4.69 -24.23
N ARG A 38 -2.28 3.73 -23.32
CA ARG A 38 -3.13 2.55 -23.56
C ARG A 38 -4.56 2.91 -23.95
N ILE A 39 -5.18 3.86 -23.22
CA ILE A 39 -6.55 4.30 -23.55
C ILE A 39 -6.60 4.93 -24.93
N LYS A 40 -5.65 5.80 -25.28
CA LYS A 40 -5.65 6.48 -26.58
C LYS A 40 -5.38 5.53 -27.76
N GLY A 41 -4.51 4.55 -27.57
CA GLY A 41 -4.28 3.50 -28.55
C GLY A 41 -5.53 2.64 -28.80
N ALA A 42 -6.21 2.22 -27.71
CA ALA A 42 -7.46 1.49 -27.82
C ALA A 42 -8.58 2.35 -28.45
N ALA A 43 -8.66 3.64 -28.08
CA ALA A 43 -9.64 4.57 -28.63
C ALA A 43 -9.47 4.77 -30.13
N ALA A 44 -8.23 4.90 -30.63
CA ALA A 44 -7.95 5.02 -32.06
C ALA A 44 -8.41 3.77 -32.83
N ARG A 45 -8.08 2.57 -32.34
CA ARG A 45 -8.52 1.30 -32.96
C ARG A 45 -10.03 1.18 -33.00
N VAL A 46 -10.71 1.53 -31.89
CA VAL A 46 -12.18 1.49 -31.82
C VAL A 46 -12.82 2.51 -32.75
N ASN A 47 -12.30 3.75 -32.85
CA ASN A 47 -12.84 4.77 -33.75
C ASN A 47 -12.69 4.35 -35.22
N ALA A 48 -11.62 3.66 -35.61
CA ALA A 48 -11.49 3.09 -36.96
C ALA A 48 -12.50 1.96 -37.18
N GLU A 49 -12.65 1.02 -36.25
CA GLU A 49 -13.66 -0.06 -36.33
C GLU A 49 -15.09 0.48 -36.48
N LEU A 50 -15.39 1.61 -35.83
CA LEU A 50 -16.68 2.29 -35.91
C LEU A 50 -16.81 3.15 -37.20
N GLY A 51 -15.79 3.22 -38.06
CA GLY A 51 -15.77 4.02 -39.27
C GLY A 51 -15.73 5.53 -39.05
N LEU A 52 -15.29 5.97 -37.88
CA LEU A 52 -15.21 7.39 -37.48
C LEU A 52 -13.83 8.00 -37.74
N LEU A 53 -12.78 7.18 -37.76
CA LEU A 53 -11.40 7.58 -38.00
C LEU A 53 -10.83 6.77 -39.17
N ASP A 54 -10.05 7.42 -40.02
CA ASP A 54 -9.34 6.76 -41.10
C ASP A 54 -8.42 5.67 -40.57
N GLU A 55 -8.41 4.48 -41.19
CA GLU A 55 -7.72 3.30 -40.73
C GLU A 55 -6.19 3.52 -40.66
N ASP A 56 -5.58 4.19 -41.65
CA ASP A 56 -4.14 4.47 -41.63
C ASP A 56 -3.76 5.42 -40.50
N LYS A 57 -4.53 6.50 -40.32
CA LYS A 57 -4.34 7.41 -39.18
C LYS A 57 -4.49 6.69 -37.85
N ALA A 58 -5.53 5.86 -37.69
CA ALA A 58 -5.77 5.11 -36.49
C ALA A 58 -4.61 4.16 -36.12
N ASN A 59 -4.07 3.48 -37.14
CA ASN A 59 -2.92 2.59 -36.96
C ASN A 59 -1.66 3.36 -36.50
N ARG A 60 -1.39 4.53 -37.08
CA ARG A 60 -0.26 5.39 -36.69
C ARG A 60 -0.44 5.95 -35.28
N ILE A 61 -1.65 6.43 -34.94
CA ILE A 61 -1.99 6.90 -33.60
C ILE A 61 -1.81 5.76 -32.57
N ALA A 62 -2.35 4.58 -32.87
CA ALA A 62 -2.26 3.43 -32.00
C ALA A 62 -0.80 3.01 -31.76
N ALA A 63 0.02 2.94 -32.81
CA ALA A 63 1.44 2.62 -32.69
C ALA A 63 2.21 3.65 -31.85
N ALA A 64 1.93 4.95 -32.04
CA ALA A 64 2.53 6.02 -31.24
C ALA A 64 2.10 5.94 -29.77
N ALA A 65 0.81 5.67 -29.51
CA ALA A 65 0.25 5.55 -28.18
C ALA A 65 0.77 4.31 -27.44
N ASP A 66 0.97 3.19 -28.12
CA ASP A 66 1.57 1.98 -27.55
C ASP A 66 3.01 2.25 -27.07
N ARG A 67 3.82 2.99 -27.83
CA ARG A 67 5.17 3.40 -27.44
C ARG A 67 5.18 4.32 -26.22
N VAL A 68 4.19 5.22 -26.08
CA VAL A 68 3.99 6.02 -24.86
C VAL A 68 3.64 5.10 -23.68
N ALA A 69 2.77 4.10 -23.90
CA ALA A 69 2.39 3.13 -22.89
C ALA A 69 3.55 2.22 -22.45
N GLU A 70 4.55 2.01 -23.29
CA GLU A 70 5.78 1.26 -22.99
C GLU A 70 6.87 2.10 -22.30
N GLY A 71 6.64 3.41 -22.12
CA GLY A 71 7.53 4.31 -21.39
C GLY A 71 8.68 4.90 -22.21
N GLU A 72 8.66 4.80 -23.53
CA GLU A 72 9.74 5.35 -24.37
C GLU A 72 9.85 6.89 -24.25
N PHE A 73 8.77 7.56 -23.85
CA PHE A 73 8.63 9.01 -23.87
C PHE A 73 8.23 9.63 -22.52
N ASP A 74 8.51 8.97 -21.39
CA ASP A 74 8.16 9.48 -20.05
C ASP A 74 8.73 10.88 -19.77
N ASP A 75 9.86 11.23 -20.37
CA ASP A 75 10.48 12.55 -20.28
C ASP A 75 9.74 13.65 -21.04
N GLN A 76 8.81 13.29 -21.94
CA GLN A 76 7.99 14.21 -22.74
C GLN A 76 6.71 14.67 -21.99
N PHE A 77 6.59 14.38 -20.68
CA PHE A 77 5.47 14.79 -19.85
C PHE A 77 5.97 15.72 -18.70
N PRO A 78 6.28 17.01 -19.04
CA PRO A 78 6.94 17.91 -18.11
C PRO A 78 6.00 18.63 -17.15
N ILE A 79 4.69 18.54 -17.31
CA ILE A 79 3.70 19.34 -16.58
C ILE A 79 3.70 18.97 -15.08
N ASP A 80 3.70 20.00 -14.23
CA ASP A 80 3.59 19.85 -12.77
C ASP A 80 2.28 19.15 -12.38
N VAL A 81 2.32 18.37 -11.32
CA VAL A 81 1.14 17.68 -10.78
C VAL A 81 0.07 18.67 -10.31
N PHE A 82 0.48 19.85 -9.80
CA PHE A 82 -0.43 20.96 -9.48
C PHE A 82 -0.76 21.77 -10.74
N GLN A 83 -1.77 21.32 -11.46
CA GLN A 83 -2.20 21.78 -12.76
C GLN A 83 -3.72 21.99 -12.81
N THR A 84 -4.31 22.11 -13.99
CA THR A 84 -5.76 22.11 -14.19
C THR A 84 -6.39 20.92 -13.49
N GLY A 85 -7.34 21.16 -12.58
CA GLY A 85 -7.86 20.15 -11.64
C GLY A 85 -8.55 18.94 -12.27
N SER A 86 -9.01 19.06 -13.52
CA SER A 86 -9.54 17.94 -14.33
C SER A 86 -8.46 17.08 -14.98
N GLY A 87 -7.18 17.48 -14.92
CA GLY A 87 -6.09 16.85 -15.67
C GLY A 87 -6.03 17.18 -17.15
N THR A 88 -6.77 18.21 -17.59
CA THR A 88 -6.80 18.62 -19.02
C THR A 88 -5.42 18.91 -19.57
N SER A 89 -4.53 19.54 -18.80
CA SER A 89 -3.17 19.84 -19.23
C SER A 89 -2.40 18.57 -19.58
N SER A 90 -2.44 17.55 -18.75
CA SER A 90 -1.78 16.27 -19.00
C SER A 90 -2.45 15.45 -20.12
N ASN A 91 -3.78 15.49 -20.24
CA ASN A 91 -4.48 14.87 -21.36
C ASN A 91 -4.06 15.52 -22.69
N MET A 92 -3.98 16.87 -22.72
CA MET A 92 -3.54 17.60 -23.89
C MET A 92 -2.07 17.29 -24.23
N ASN A 93 -1.20 17.17 -23.23
CA ASN A 93 0.19 16.76 -23.41
C ASN A 93 0.28 15.38 -24.09
N ALA A 94 -0.49 14.40 -23.61
CA ALA A 94 -0.56 13.09 -24.27
C ALA A 94 -1.05 13.19 -25.72
N ASN A 95 -2.08 13.99 -25.97
CA ASN A 95 -2.58 14.20 -27.33
C ASN A 95 -1.51 14.81 -28.25
N GLU A 96 -0.78 15.82 -27.78
CA GLU A 96 0.27 16.50 -28.55
C GLU A 96 1.44 15.56 -28.85
N VAL A 97 1.94 14.81 -27.85
CA VAL A 97 3.03 13.85 -28.03
C VAL A 97 2.64 12.75 -29.01
N ILE A 98 1.46 12.15 -28.85
CA ILE A 98 0.98 11.08 -29.72
C ILE A 98 0.74 11.59 -31.14
N ALA A 99 0.14 12.79 -31.30
CA ALA A 99 -0.06 13.38 -32.64
C ALA A 99 1.27 13.63 -33.36
N THR A 100 2.26 14.21 -32.66
CA THR A 100 3.60 14.45 -33.25
C THR A 100 4.27 13.15 -33.70
N LEU A 101 4.14 12.08 -32.89
CA LEU A 101 4.70 10.77 -33.27
C LEU A 101 3.95 10.08 -34.41
N ALA A 102 2.64 10.35 -34.55
CA ALA A 102 1.80 9.73 -35.58
C ALA A 102 1.89 10.41 -36.95
N GLY A 103 2.33 11.67 -37.01
CA GLY A 103 2.60 12.40 -38.25
C GLY A 103 1.84 13.73 -38.36
N ASP A 104 2.30 14.58 -39.28
CA ASP A 104 1.87 15.98 -39.40
C ASP A 104 0.39 16.16 -39.80
N ASP A 105 -0.23 15.15 -40.39
CA ASP A 105 -1.65 15.13 -40.77
C ASP A 105 -2.58 14.64 -39.68
N VAL A 106 -2.03 14.30 -38.48
CA VAL A 106 -2.80 13.85 -37.34
C VAL A 106 -3.08 15.01 -36.38
N HIS A 107 -4.37 15.31 -36.19
CA HIS A 107 -4.77 16.40 -35.29
C HIS A 107 -4.98 15.90 -33.84
N ARG A 108 -4.36 16.60 -32.88
CA ARG A 108 -4.39 16.23 -31.45
C ARG A 108 -5.79 16.12 -30.86
N ASN A 109 -6.74 16.98 -31.29
CA ASN A 109 -8.11 16.98 -30.77
C ASN A 109 -9.05 16.14 -31.62
N ASP A 110 -9.02 16.33 -32.96
CA ASP A 110 -10.01 15.74 -33.84
C ASP A 110 -9.75 14.26 -34.10
N ASP A 111 -8.45 13.83 -34.09
CA ASP A 111 -8.06 12.45 -34.34
C ASP A 111 -7.69 11.72 -33.02
N VAL A 112 -6.68 12.21 -32.25
CA VAL A 112 -6.16 11.51 -31.06
C VAL A 112 -7.17 11.51 -29.90
N ASN A 113 -7.90 12.62 -29.71
CA ASN A 113 -8.88 12.77 -28.64
C ASN A 113 -10.33 12.49 -29.08
N MET A 114 -10.54 11.92 -30.24
CA MET A 114 -11.87 11.64 -30.82
C MET A 114 -12.71 10.78 -29.89
N GLY A 115 -13.95 11.24 -29.57
CA GLY A 115 -14.87 10.56 -28.65
C GLY A 115 -14.51 10.64 -27.18
N GLN A 116 -13.56 11.48 -26.78
CA GLN A 116 -13.05 11.62 -25.43
C GLN A 116 -13.18 13.06 -24.92
N SER A 117 -13.20 13.23 -23.61
CA SER A 117 -12.94 14.49 -22.91
C SER A 117 -11.86 14.26 -21.87
N SER A 118 -11.13 15.32 -21.49
CA SER A 118 -10.24 15.24 -20.32
C SER A 118 -11.00 14.82 -19.07
N ASN A 119 -12.29 15.17 -19.00
CA ASN A 119 -13.16 14.93 -17.85
C ASN A 119 -13.48 13.45 -17.62
N ASP A 120 -13.43 12.62 -18.66
CA ASP A 120 -13.64 11.17 -18.57
C ASP A 120 -12.34 10.36 -18.78
N VAL A 121 -11.47 10.73 -19.73
CA VAL A 121 -10.27 9.94 -20.04
C VAL A 121 -9.19 10.04 -18.96
N PHE A 122 -8.96 11.25 -18.39
CA PHE A 122 -7.93 11.42 -17.39
C PHE A 122 -8.26 10.67 -16.07
N PRO A 123 -9.46 10.83 -15.49
CA PRO A 123 -9.81 10.03 -14.31
C PRO A 123 -9.89 8.53 -14.63
N SER A 124 -10.30 8.11 -15.83
CA SER A 124 -10.22 6.70 -16.24
C SER A 124 -8.79 6.17 -16.20
N ALA A 125 -7.83 6.95 -16.66
CA ALA A 125 -6.41 6.58 -16.57
C ALA A 125 -5.93 6.49 -15.12
N VAL A 126 -6.41 7.36 -14.21
CA VAL A 126 -6.10 7.29 -12.77
C VAL A 126 -6.66 6.01 -12.15
N HIS A 127 -7.92 5.68 -12.42
CA HIS A 127 -8.55 4.44 -11.96
C HIS A 127 -7.78 3.21 -12.43
N LEU A 128 -7.43 3.16 -13.72
CA LEU A 128 -6.72 2.02 -14.30
C LEU A 128 -5.28 1.91 -13.82
N ALA A 129 -4.58 3.02 -13.65
CA ALA A 129 -3.23 3.01 -13.06
C ALA A 129 -3.24 2.52 -11.61
N ALA A 130 -4.24 2.91 -10.81
CA ALA A 130 -4.41 2.44 -9.44
C ALA A 130 -4.80 0.94 -9.40
N LEU A 131 -5.74 0.52 -10.25
CA LEU A 131 -6.16 -0.88 -10.37
C LEU A 131 -4.99 -1.78 -10.76
N ASP A 132 -4.23 -1.41 -11.79
CA ASP A 132 -3.08 -2.16 -12.29
C ASP A 132 -1.97 -2.27 -11.25
N THR A 133 -1.52 -1.14 -10.70
CA THR A 133 -0.41 -1.14 -9.74
C THR A 133 -0.79 -1.84 -8.42
N ALA A 134 -2.04 -1.70 -7.97
CA ALA A 134 -2.51 -2.42 -6.78
C ALA A 134 -2.59 -3.94 -7.05
N THR A 135 -3.14 -4.36 -8.20
CA THR A 135 -3.33 -5.79 -8.54
C THR A 135 -2.00 -6.48 -8.84
N ASN A 136 -1.18 -5.87 -9.72
CA ASN A 136 -0.01 -6.54 -10.29
C ASN A 136 1.29 -6.26 -9.53
N GLN A 137 1.33 -5.26 -8.64
CA GLN A 137 2.54 -4.92 -7.90
C GLN A 137 2.35 -5.04 -6.38
N LEU A 138 1.32 -4.41 -5.79
CA LEU A 138 1.15 -4.37 -4.34
C LEU A 138 0.68 -5.71 -3.78
N LEU A 139 -0.41 -6.28 -4.32
CA LEU A 139 -0.98 -7.53 -3.78
C LEU A 139 0.00 -8.69 -3.76
N PRO A 140 0.81 -8.96 -4.82
CA PRO A 140 1.83 -10.02 -4.76
C PRO A 140 2.90 -9.79 -3.69
N VAL A 141 3.26 -8.53 -3.43
CA VAL A 141 4.22 -8.19 -2.37
C VAL A 141 3.61 -8.40 -0.98
N LEU A 142 2.31 -8.13 -0.81
CA LEU A 142 1.62 -8.40 0.46
C LEU A 142 1.50 -9.90 0.73
N GLU A 143 1.24 -10.72 -0.28
CA GLU A 143 1.27 -12.19 -0.18
C GLU A 143 2.67 -12.68 0.24
N ARG A 144 3.73 -12.10 -0.34
CA ARG A 144 5.12 -12.41 0.04
C ARG A 144 5.41 -12.02 1.50
N LEU A 145 4.97 -10.83 1.95
CA LEU A 145 5.16 -10.39 3.34
C LEU A 145 4.37 -11.27 4.32
N GLU A 146 3.12 -11.61 4.00
CA GLU A 146 2.32 -12.55 4.79
C GLU A 146 3.02 -13.89 4.92
N ALA A 147 3.51 -14.45 3.80
CA ALA A 147 4.23 -15.72 3.81
C ALA A 147 5.49 -15.69 4.67
N SER A 148 6.28 -14.60 4.64
CA SER A 148 7.43 -14.41 5.52
C SER A 148 7.07 -14.42 7.00
N LEU A 149 6.01 -13.67 7.36
CA LEU A 149 5.52 -13.61 8.74
C LEU A 149 4.96 -14.95 9.20
N GLN A 150 4.22 -15.67 8.35
CA GLN A 150 3.71 -16.99 8.66
C GLN A 150 4.83 -18.02 8.83
N ALA A 151 5.88 -17.97 8.00
CA ALA A 151 7.05 -18.84 8.17
C ALA A 151 7.74 -18.62 9.52
N LYS A 152 7.83 -17.36 9.99
CA LYS A 152 8.34 -17.05 11.33
C LYS A 152 7.37 -17.50 12.44
N ALA A 153 6.07 -17.39 12.24
CA ALA A 153 5.08 -17.93 13.17
C ALA A 153 5.28 -19.44 13.36
N ASP A 154 5.47 -20.18 12.28
CA ASP A 154 5.69 -21.64 12.32
C ASP A 154 7.05 -22.00 12.93
N GLN A 155 8.10 -21.23 12.61
CA GLN A 155 9.44 -21.42 13.16
C GLN A 155 9.46 -21.19 14.69
N PHE A 156 8.71 -20.22 15.20
CA PHE A 156 8.74 -19.79 16.59
C PHE A 156 7.54 -20.31 17.41
N LYS A 157 6.76 -21.23 16.89
CA LYS A 157 5.50 -21.72 17.47
C LYS A 157 5.62 -22.25 18.89
N ASP A 158 6.79 -22.81 19.25
CA ASP A 158 7.06 -23.44 20.53
C ASP A 158 7.88 -22.55 21.48
N LEU A 159 8.24 -21.33 21.08
CA LEU A 159 9.07 -20.43 21.85
C LEU A 159 8.20 -19.56 22.77
N VAL A 160 8.11 -19.94 24.03
CA VAL A 160 7.32 -19.22 25.04
C VAL A 160 8.03 -17.94 25.47
N LYS A 161 7.25 -16.89 25.69
CA LYS A 161 7.68 -15.59 26.19
C LYS A 161 6.59 -14.97 27.07
N SER A 162 6.93 -13.90 27.81
CA SER A 162 5.91 -13.07 28.44
C SER A 162 5.09 -12.33 27.37
N GLY A 163 3.77 -12.44 27.44
CA GLY A 163 2.89 -11.51 26.75
C GLY A 163 3.00 -10.11 27.38
N ARG A 164 2.57 -9.08 26.65
CA ARG A 164 2.53 -7.70 27.15
C ARG A 164 1.25 -7.00 26.76
N THR A 165 0.62 -6.38 27.76
CA THR A 165 -0.48 -5.43 27.56
C THR A 165 -0.10 -4.12 28.24
N HIS A 166 -0.34 -2.97 27.57
CA HIS A 166 0.13 -1.66 28.05
C HIS A 166 1.66 -1.58 28.24
N LEU A 167 2.44 -2.40 27.54
CA LEU A 167 3.88 -2.64 27.74
C LEU A 167 4.22 -3.24 29.10
N MET A 168 3.22 -3.66 29.90
CA MET A 168 3.41 -4.34 31.16
C MET A 168 3.33 -5.85 30.97
N ASP A 169 4.03 -6.60 31.83
CA ASP A 169 4.05 -8.05 31.81
C ASP A 169 2.63 -8.64 31.92
N ALA A 170 2.36 -9.63 31.09
CA ALA A 170 1.09 -10.35 31.06
C ALA A 170 1.32 -11.87 31.05
N VAL A 171 0.25 -12.64 30.87
CA VAL A 171 0.32 -14.09 30.78
C VAL A 171 1.19 -14.55 29.60
N PRO A 172 1.79 -15.76 29.67
CA PRO A 172 2.63 -16.30 28.62
C PRO A 172 1.90 -16.43 27.27
N VAL A 173 2.65 -16.16 26.22
CA VAL A 173 2.30 -16.43 24.81
C VAL A 173 3.48 -17.10 24.13
N THR A 174 3.31 -17.59 22.90
CA THR A 174 4.47 -17.95 22.09
C THR A 174 4.86 -16.81 21.15
N LEU A 175 6.14 -16.69 20.84
CA LEU A 175 6.62 -15.76 19.81
C LEU A 175 5.94 -16.04 18.46
N GLY A 176 5.68 -17.32 18.15
CA GLY A 176 4.95 -17.73 16.95
C GLY A 176 3.51 -17.19 16.90
N GLN A 177 2.80 -17.12 18.03
CA GLN A 177 1.45 -16.51 18.08
C GLN A 177 1.47 -15.01 17.77
N GLU A 178 2.48 -14.27 18.22
CA GLU A 178 2.64 -12.86 17.85
C GLU A 178 2.85 -12.69 16.35
N PHE A 179 3.78 -13.47 15.74
CA PHE A 179 4.00 -13.44 14.30
C PHE A 179 2.80 -13.90 13.49
N SER A 180 2.02 -14.87 13.97
CA SER A 180 0.74 -15.27 13.35
C SER A 180 -0.27 -14.10 13.34
N GLY A 181 -0.34 -13.34 14.43
CA GLY A 181 -1.14 -12.12 14.50
C GLY A 181 -0.71 -11.07 13.46
N TYR A 182 0.59 -10.90 13.24
CA TYR A 182 1.13 -9.99 12.23
C TYR A 182 0.81 -10.47 10.80
N ALA A 183 0.98 -11.77 10.51
CA ALA A 183 0.58 -12.37 9.25
C ALA A 183 -0.92 -12.14 8.97
N ALA A 184 -1.77 -12.36 9.96
CA ALA A 184 -3.20 -12.11 9.86
C ALA A 184 -3.54 -10.64 9.58
N GLN A 185 -2.83 -9.67 10.17
CA GLN A 185 -3.03 -8.24 9.89
C GLN A 185 -2.72 -7.90 8.43
N VAL A 186 -1.62 -8.43 7.87
CA VAL A 186 -1.24 -8.21 6.46
C VAL A 186 -2.27 -8.85 5.53
N ARG A 187 -2.67 -10.13 5.76
CA ARG A 187 -3.69 -10.83 4.99
C ARG A 187 -5.02 -10.09 4.97
N LEU A 188 -5.49 -9.63 6.13
CA LEU A 188 -6.73 -8.85 6.23
C LEU A 188 -6.62 -7.49 5.57
N GLY A 189 -5.43 -6.87 5.60
CA GLY A 189 -5.11 -5.64 4.85
C GLY A 189 -5.23 -5.84 3.34
N ALA A 190 -4.60 -6.90 2.82
CA ALA A 190 -4.67 -7.27 1.41
C ALA A 190 -6.13 -7.53 0.96
N ARG A 191 -6.91 -8.24 1.78
CA ARG A 191 -8.34 -8.49 1.50
C ARG A 191 -9.16 -7.20 1.42
N ARG A 192 -8.90 -6.20 2.27
CA ARG A 192 -9.59 -4.89 2.20
C ARG A 192 -9.28 -4.18 0.90
N ILE A 193 -8.01 -4.19 0.48
CA ILE A 193 -7.61 -3.64 -0.82
C ILE A 193 -8.32 -4.37 -1.95
N GLN A 194 -8.29 -5.71 -1.99
CA GLN A 194 -8.97 -6.51 -2.99
C GLN A 194 -10.47 -6.21 -3.08
N ASN A 195 -11.13 -5.97 -1.93
CA ASN A 195 -12.56 -5.64 -1.89
C ASN A 195 -12.89 -4.26 -2.49
N ALA A 196 -11.96 -3.30 -2.47
CA ALA A 196 -12.14 -1.97 -3.06
C ALA A 196 -11.93 -1.98 -4.59
N LEU A 197 -11.10 -2.90 -5.13
CA LEU A 197 -10.73 -2.89 -6.55
C LEU A 197 -11.91 -2.99 -7.53
N PRO A 198 -13.00 -3.75 -7.28
CA PRO A 198 -14.16 -3.79 -8.18
C PRO A 198 -14.83 -2.42 -8.42
N GLN A 199 -14.78 -1.51 -7.44
CA GLN A 199 -15.28 -0.13 -7.59
C GLN A 199 -14.28 0.73 -8.36
N VAL A 200 -12.98 0.56 -8.08
CA VAL A 200 -11.91 1.22 -8.85
C VAL A 200 -11.92 0.82 -10.32
N ALA A 201 -12.30 -0.42 -10.63
CA ALA A 201 -12.42 -0.95 -11.99
C ALA A 201 -13.53 -0.28 -12.82
N GLN A 202 -14.46 0.42 -12.20
CA GLN A 202 -15.50 1.20 -12.87
C GLN A 202 -14.94 2.55 -13.32
N ILE A 203 -14.85 2.75 -14.64
CA ILE A 203 -14.22 3.95 -15.22
C ILE A 203 -15.25 4.86 -15.88
N PRO A 204 -15.09 6.20 -15.79
CA PRO A 204 -16.03 7.16 -16.39
C PRO A 204 -15.94 7.28 -17.91
N LEU A 205 -15.03 6.56 -18.57
CA LEU A 205 -14.81 6.64 -20.02
C LEU A 205 -16.12 6.42 -20.79
N GLY A 206 -16.42 7.36 -21.67
CA GLY A 206 -17.65 7.42 -22.48
C GLY A 206 -18.65 8.46 -21.98
N GLY A 207 -18.45 9.01 -20.76
CA GLY A 207 -19.28 10.11 -20.23
C GLY A 207 -18.97 11.46 -20.88
N THR A 208 -17.81 11.57 -21.50
CA THR A 208 -17.28 12.79 -22.13
C THR A 208 -17.25 14.00 -21.17
N ALA A 209 -17.92 15.10 -21.49
CA ALA A 209 -17.81 16.35 -20.73
C ALA A 209 -18.50 16.29 -19.37
N THR A 210 -19.69 15.68 -19.28
CA THR A 210 -20.60 15.78 -18.12
C THR A 210 -21.29 14.46 -17.74
N GLY A 211 -20.96 13.35 -18.41
CA GLY A 211 -21.59 12.04 -18.16
C GLY A 211 -22.61 11.61 -19.20
N THR A 212 -23.02 12.52 -20.12
CA THR A 212 -24.06 12.26 -21.12
C THR A 212 -23.56 11.54 -22.37
N GLY A 213 -22.24 11.46 -22.57
CA GLY A 213 -21.65 10.87 -23.79
C GLY A 213 -21.84 11.72 -25.04
N LEU A 214 -21.99 13.05 -24.89
CA LEU A 214 -22.11 13.95 -26.04
C LEU A 214 -20.87 13.86 -26.94
N ASN A 215 -21.06 13.76 -28.27
CA ASN A 215 -20.04 13.64 -29.31
C ASN A 215 -19.20 12.34 -29.22
N THR A 216 -19.73 11.27 -28.63
CA THR A 216 -19.12 9.93 -28.73
C THR A 216 -20.13 8.91 -29.25
N HIS A 217 -19.65 7.85 -29.90
CA HIS A 217 -20.50 6.77 -30.36
C HIS A 217 -20.88 5.87 -29.18
N ARG A 218 -22.14 5.38 -29.13
CA ARG A 218 -22.64 4.56 -28.01
C ARG A 218 -21.80 3.30 -27.74
N ASP A 219 -21.20 2.72 -28.79
CA ASP A 219 -20.39 1.50 -28.68
C ASP A 219 -18.91 1.80 -28.42
N PHE A 220 -18.49 3.08 -28.38
CA PHE A 220 -17.09 3.47 -28.18
C PHE A 220 -16.54 2.96 -26.84
N ALA A 221 -17.12 3.38 -25.74
CA ALA A 221 -16.61 3.02 -24.41
C ALA A 221 -16.70 1.52 -24.11
N PRO A 222 -17.80 0.79 -24.45
CA PRO A 222 -17.84 -0.67 -24.32
C PRO A 222 -16.70 -1.38 -25.07
N LYS A 223 -16.43 -0.99 -26.31
CA LYS A 223 -15.36 -1.59 -27.12
C LYS A 223 -13.97 -1.25 -26.60
N VAL A 224 -13.72 0.00 -26.18
CA VAL A 224 -12.44 0.39 -25.57
C VAL A 224 -12.18 -0.41 -24.30
N ARG A 225 -13.17 -0.54 -23.40
CA ARG A 225 -13.03 -1.37 -22.19
C ARG A 225 -12.72 -2.83 -22.52
N ALA A 226 -13.39 -3.40 -23.53
CA ALA A 226 -13.15 -4.78 -23.95
C ALA A 226 -11.71 -4.99 -24.44
N LEU A 227 -11.21 -4.09 -25.32
CA LEU A 227 -9.83 -4.15 -25.81
C LEU A 227 -8.80 -4.00 -24.67
N LEU A 228 -9.02 -3.07 -23.74
CA LEU A 228 -8.13 -2.88 -22.61
C LEU A 228 -8.15 -4.09 -21.68
N THR A 229 -9.32 -4.69 -21.44
CA THR A 229 -9.45 -5.93 -20.62
C THR A 229 -8.68 -7.08 -21.29
N GLU A 230 -8.84 -7.28 -22.60
CA GLU A 230 -8.13 -8.32 -23.36
C GLU A 230 -6.60 -8.11 -23.30
N ALA A 231 -6.15 -6.87 -23.49
CA ALA A 231 -4.71 -6.55 -23.52
C ALA A 231 -4.02 -6.65 -22.17
N THR A 232 -4.73 -6.44 -21.06
CA THR A 232 -4.13 -6.33 -19.73
C THR A 232 -4.53 -7.43 -18.74
N GLY A 233 -5.59 -8.16 -19.03
CA GLY A 233 -6.18 -9.14 -18.12
C GLY A 233 -6.92 -8.51 -16.93
N LEU A 234 -6.98 -7.17 -16.83
CA LEU A 234 -7.73 -6.48 -15.78
C LEU A 234 -9.21 -6.45 -16.14
N GLU A 235 -10.07 -6.74 -15.17
CA GLU A 235 -11.51 -6.63 -15.35
C GLU A 235 -11.93 -5.15 -15.31
N ILE A 236 -12.10 -4.52 -16.47
CA ILE A 236 -12.48 -3.11 -16.59
C ILE A 236 -13.99 -3.01 -16.80
N ARG A 237 -14.67 -2.26 -15.94
CA ARG A 237 -16.13 -2.23 -15.84
C ARG A 237 -16.73 -0.89 -16.29
N PRO A 238 -17.97 -0.87 -16.81
CA PRO A 238 -18.73 0.37 -16.94
C PRO A 238 -19.03 0.93 -15.55
N PRO A 239 -19.21 2.26 -15.42
CA PRO A 239 -19.73 2.84 -14.19
C PRO A 239 -21.17 2.38 -13.96
N GLU A 240 -21.56 2.25 -12.69
CA GLU A 240 -22.96 1.98 -12.31
C GLU A 240 -23.86 3.16 -12.67
N ASP A 241 -23.36 4.38 -12.44
CA ASP A 241 -23.99 5.63 -12.86
C ASP A 241 -22.93 6.56 -13.48
N PRO A 242 -23.14 7.05 -14.72
CA PRO A 242 -22.16 7.88 -15.41
C PRO A 242 -21.99 9.27 -14.81
N PHE A 243 -22.98 9.80 -14.07
CA PHE A 243 -22.91 11.12 -13.46
C PHE A 243 -22.16 11.06 -12.13
N GLU A 244 -22.38 10.00 -11.33
CA GLU A 244 -21.57 9.72 -10.16
C GLU A 244 -20.09 9.55 -10.54
N ALA A 245 -19.80 8.70 -11.53
CA ALA A 245 -18.44 8.44 -12.00
C ALA A 245 -17.75 9.67 -12.61
N GLN A 246 -18.52 10.64 -13.12
CA GLN A 246 -18.01 11.90 -13.64
C GLN A 246 -17.71 12.91 -12.53
N GLY A 247 -18.66 13.08 -11.58
CA GLY A 247 -18.60 14.10 -10.53
C GLY A 247 -17.75 13.70 -9.32
N ASN A 248 -17.67 12.41 -8.99
CA ASN A 248 -17.08 11.90 -7.76
C ASN A 248 -15.82 11.06 -7.99
N ARG A 249 -15.12 10.76 -6.90
CA ARG A 249 -13.92 9.88 -6.88
C ARG A 249 -13.94 8.95 -5.67
N ASP A 250 -15.12 8.56 -5.22
CA ASP A 250 -15.33 7.83 -3.97
C ASP A 250 -14.61 6.47 -3.98
N ALA A 251 -14.58 5.76 -5.12
CA ALA A 251 -13.83 4.52 -5.27
C ALA A 251 -12.31 4.68 -5.03
N LEU A 252 -11.72 5.82 -5.43
CA LEU A 252 -10.30 6.11 -5.18
C LEU A 252 -10.06 6.49 -3.71
N VAL A 253 -11.01 7.18 -3.08
CA VAL A 253 -10.99 7.50 -1.64
C VAL A 253 -11.11 6.22 -0.82
N GLU A 254 -12.00 5.28 -1.18
CA GLU A 254 -12.16 3.98 -0.53
C GLU A 254 -10.85 3.17 -0.60
N LEU A 255 -10.25 3.05 -1.79
CA LEU A 255 -8.97 2.35 -1.95
C LEU A 255 -7.88 2.98 -1.08
N SER A 256 -7.78 4.32 -1.06
CA SER A 256 -6.85 5.06 -0.21
C SER A 256 -7.06 4.73 1.28
N GLY A 257 -8.32 4.69 1.73
CA GLY A 257 -8.68 4.28 3.09
C GLY A 257 -8.23 2.86 3.43
N ALA A 258 -8.37 1.91 2.50
CA ALA A 258 -7.88 0.54 2.67
C ALA A 258 -6.34 0.48 2.79
N LEU A 259 -5.63 1.26 1.97
CA LEU A 259 -4.17 1.40 2.03
C LEU A 259 -3.71 2.02 3.36
N LYS A 260 -4.43 3.02 3.88
CA LYS A 260 -4.20 3.59 5.22
C LYS A 260 -4.34 2.54 6.32
N VAL A 261 -5.38 1.69 6.28
CA VAL A 261 -5.55 0.62 7.29
C VAL A 261 -4.35 -0.33 7.28
N LEU A 262 -3.83 -0.68 6.09
CA LEU A 262 -2.59 -1.47 6.00
C LEU A 262 -1.41 -0.73 6.64
N ALA A 263 -1.22 0.57 6.37
CA ALA A 263 -0.16 1.37 6.97
C ALA A 263 -0.24 1.42 8.51
N VAL A 264 -1.45 1.50 9.07
CA VAL A 264 -1.67 1.39 10.53
C VAL A 264 -1.23 0.02 11.06
N SER A 265 -1.55 -1.07 10.37
CA SER A 265 -1.10 -2.42 10.74
C SER A 265 0.42 -2.55 10.68
N LEU A 266 1.05 -2.05 9.61
CA LEU A 266 2.50 -2.05 9.45
C LEU A 266 3.21 -1.22 10.54
N THR A 267 2.62 -0.12 10.97
CA THR A 267 3.12 0.70 12.08
C THR A 267 3.19 -0.12 13.37
N LYS A 268 2.13 -0.86 13.69
CA LYS A 268 2.12 -1.75 14.87
C LYS A 268 3.18 -2.83 14.76
N ILE A 269 3.26 -3.53 13.64
CA ILE A 269 4.23 -4.61 13.43
C ILE A 269 5.67 -4.09 13.56
N ALA A 270 5.99 -2.97 12.89
CA ALA A 270 7.33 -2.38 12.92
C ALA A 270 7.74 -1.93 14.33
N ASN A 271 6.82 -1.32 15.10
CA ASN A 271 7.06 -0.94 16.48
C ASN A 271 7.31 -2.16 17.38
N ASP A 272 6.48 -3.19 17.29
CA ASP A 272 6.65 -4.40 18.12
C ASP A 272 8.01 -5.07 17.84
N LEU A 273 8.40 -5.20 16.56
CA LEU A 273 9.71 -5.77 16.21
C LEU A 273 10.87 -4.91 16.73
N ALA A 274 10.75 -3.58 16.67
CA ALA A 274 11.76 -2.68 17.24
C ALA A 274 11.86 -2.83 18.77
N TRP A 275 10.72 -2.95 19.46
CA TRP A 275 10.69 -3.20 20.90
C TRP A 275 11.28 -4.55 21.26
N MET A 276 10.86 -5.64 20.62
CA MET A 276 11.38 -6.98 20.90
C MET A 276 12.87 -7.11 20.62
N GLY A 277 13.38 -6.41 19.59
CA GLY A 277 14.81 -6.36 19.25
C GLY A 277 15.63 -5.37 20.08
N SER A 278 15.01 -4.62 21.00
CA SER A 278 15.68 -3.55 21.75
C SER A 278 16.71 -4.09 22.75
N GLY A 279 17.80 -3.39 22.90
CA GLY A 279 18.90 -3.72 23.82
C GLY A 279 20.14 -4.19 23.06
N PRO A 280 20.48 -5.50 23.03
CA PRO A 280 19.77 -6.68 23.63
C PRO A 280 20.04 -6.92 25.12
N ARG A 281 20.98 -6.21 25.76
CA ARG A 281 21.37 -6.46 27.15
C ARG A 281 20.57 -5.66 28.18
N THR A 282 20.16 -4.43 27.83
CA THR A 282 19.58 -3.45 28.76
C THR A 282 18.10 -3.15 28.48
N ALA A 283 17.47 -3.91 27.58
CA ALA A 283 16.07 -3.78 27.26
C ALA A 283 15.44 -5.16 26.98
N ILE A 284 14.44 -5.27 26.09
CA ILE A 284 13.63 -6.50 25.90
C ILE A 284 14.47 -7.66 25.38
N GLY A 285 15.13 -7.50 24.23
CA GLY A 285 16.09 -8.46 23.69
C GLY A 285 15.52 -9.86 23.44
N GLU A 286 14.29 -10.00 22.95
CA GLU A 286 13.65 -11.30 22.66
C GLU A 286 13.91 -11.80 21.24
N ILE A 287 14.24 -10.89 20.30
CA ILE A 287 14.62 -11.22 18.93
C ILE A 287 15.92 -10.51 18.55
N LEU A 288 16.59 -11.04 17.55
CA LEU A 288 17.74 -10.43 16.89
C LEU A 288 17.33 -9.99 15.49
N LEU A 289 17.51 -8.70 15.21
CA LEU A 289 17.25 -8.13 13.89
C LEU A 289 18.50 -8.27 13.00
N PRO A 290 18.35 -8.43 11.66
CA PRO A 290 19.47 -8.48 10.73
C PRO A 290 20.37 -7.24 10.81
N GLU A 291 21.68 -7.45 10.85
CA GLU A 291 22.66 -6.37 10.75
C GLU A 291 22.87 -6.00 9.26
N LEU A 292 22.26 -4.91 8.83
CA LEU A 292 22.31 -4.46 7.42
C LEU A 292 23.39 -3.39 7.18
N GLN A 293 23.69 -2.64 8.21
CA GLN A 293 24.69 -1.55 8.18
C GLN A 293 25.18 -1.22 9.59
N LYS A 294 26.30 -0.51 9.68
CA LYS A 294 26.77 0.00 10.99
C LYS A 294 25.73 0.92 11.60
N GLY A 295 25.27 0.62 12.80
CA GLY A 295 24.22 1.36 13.50
C GLY A 295 24.68 2.68 14.10
N SER A 296 26.00 2.89 14.21
CA SER A 296 26.60 4.10 14.77
C SER A 296 28.02 4.30 14.25
N SER A 297 28.41 5.55 14.03
CA SER A 297 29.78 5.91 13.68
C SER A 297 30.75 5.86 14.86
N ILE A 298 30.24 5.89 16.11
CA ILE A 298 31.03 5.99 17.34
C ILE A 298 30.81 4.86 18.34
N MET A 299 29.79 4.01 18.13
CA MET A 299 29.46 2.88 19.03
C MET A 299 29.58 1.56 18.25
N PRO A 300 30.72 0.85 18.35
CA PRO A 300 30.92 -0.42 17.66
C PRO A 300 29.90 -1.48 18.11
N GLY A 301 29.39 -2.27 17.14
CA GLY A 301 28.45 -3.37 17.42
C GLY A 301 26.99 -2.94 17.70
N LYS A 302 26.66 -1.64 17.56
CA LYS A 302 25.28 -1.17 17.68
C LYS A 302 24.51 -1.49 16.40
N VAL A 303 23.48 -2.32 16.49
CA VAL A 303 22.54 -2.65 15.42
C VAL A 303 21.24 -1.89 15.63
N ASN A 304 20.83 -1.07 14.67
CA ASN A 304 19.58 -0.32 14.74
C ASN A 304 18.47 -1.03 13.94
N PRO A 305 17.20 -0.86 14.32
CA PRO A 305 16.05 -1.43 13.62
C PRO A 305 15.71 -0.62 12.35
N VAL A 306 16.67 -0.46 11.43
CA VAL A 306 16.60 0.50 10.31
C VAL A 306 15.44 0.23 9.35
N ILE A 307 15.09 -1.04 9.10
CA ILE A 307 13.95 -1.35 8.24
C ILE A 307 12.60 -1.08 8.95
N PRO A 308 12.37 -1.47 10.21
CA PRO A 308 11.22 -0.97 10.98
C PRO A 308 11.09 0.56 10.95
N GLU A 309 12.18 1.32 11.11
CA GLU A 309 12.16 2.79 11.02
C GLU A 309 11.71 3.29 9.64
N VAL A 310 12.17 2.69 8.55
CA VAL A 310 11.71 3.00 7.18
C VAL A 310 10.23 2.72 7.01
N VAL A 311 9.74 1.57 7.53
CA VAL A 311 8.32 1.21 7.46
C VAL A 311 7.45 2.22 8.22
N LEU A 312 7.90 2.70 9.39
CA LEU A 312 7.21 3.74 10.17
C LEU A 312 7.10 5.07 9.38
N GLN A 313 8.18 5.48 8.70
CA GLN A 313 8.18 6.69 7.86
C GLN A 313 7.23 6.55 6.66
N ILE A 314 7.27 5.40 5.97
CA ILE A 314 6.35 5.09 4.87
C ILE A 314 4.91 5.13 5.35
N SER A 315 4.61 4.52 6.49
CA SER A 315 3.26 4.48 7.05
C SER A 315 2.73 5.87 7.37
N ALA A 316 3.58 6.72 7.95
CA ALA A 316 3.22 8.13 8.22
C ALA A 316 2.91 8.89 6.93
N GLN A 317 3.73 8.71 5.87
CA GLN A 317 3.50 9.35 4.57
C GLN A 317 2.20 8.86 3.92
N VAL A 318 1.93 7.56 3.96
CA VAL A 318 0.68 6.96 3.44
C VAL A 318 -0.56 7.54 4.14
N ILE A 319 -0.51 7.70 5.47
CA ILE A 319 -1.60 8.33 6.24
C ILE A 319 -1.78 9.80 5.83
N GLY A 320 -0.69 10.54 5.62
CA GLY A 320 -0.74 11.92 5.13
C GLY A 320 -1.34 12.02 3.72
N ASN A 321 -0.96 11.13 2.82
CA ASN A 321 -1.49 11.05 1.46
C ASN A 321 -3.01 10.76 1.47
N ASP A 322 -3.48 9.85 2.33
CA ASP A 322 -4.92 9.55 2.49
C ASP A 322 -5.72 10.79 2.93
N THR A 323 -5.17 11.58 3.83
CA THR A 323 -5.80 12.83 4.25
C THR A 323 -5.95 13.81 3.07
N ALA A 324 -4.90 13.95 2.25
CA ALA A 324 -4.96 14.78 1.06
C ALA A 324 -6.00 14.28 0.04
N ILE A 325 -6.08 12.96 -0.17
CA ILE A 325 -7.06 12.31 -1.06
C ILE A 325 -8.49 12.53 -0.54
N THR A 326 -8.71 12.33 0.77
CA THR A 326 -10.02 12.55 1.40
C THR A 326 -10.50 13.98 1.18
N VAL A 327 -9.64 14.98 1.46
CA VAL A 327 -9.98 16.40 1.24
C VAL A 327 -10.22 16.69 -0.24
N ALA A 328 -9.42 16.12 -1.14
CA ALA A 328 -9.62 16.28 -2.57
C ALA A 328 -10.92 15.62 -3.07
N GLY A 329 -11.33 14.49 -2.50
CA GLY A 329 -12.59 13.81 -2.78
C GLY A 329 -13.82 14.65 -2.48
N THR A 330 -13.76 15.53 -1.45
CA THR A 330 -14.89 16.41 -1.08
C THR A 330 -15.21 17.51 -2.08
N GLN A 331 -14.44 17.67 -3.16
CA GLN A 331 -14.53 18.79 -4.10
C GLN A 331 -15.13 18.42 -5.46
N GLY A 332 -16.05 17.48 -5.51
CA GLY A 332 -16.92 17.25 -6.64
C GLY A 332 -18.06 18.29 -6.65
N ASN A 333 -17.97 19.29 -7.55
CA ASN A 333 -19.03 20.28 -7.71
C ASN A 333 -19.79 19.94 -8.99
N PHE A 334 -21.09 19.62 -8.84
CA PHE A 334 -21.92 19.15 -9.96
C PHE A 334 -21.27 17.96 -10.69
N GLU A 335 -20.98 18.06 -11.97
CA GLU A 335 -20.57 16.97 -12.83
C GLU A 335 -19.05 16.77 -12.90
N LEU A 336 -18.23 17.42 -12.04
CA LEU A 336 -16.78 17.23 -12.10
C LEU A 336 -16.05 17.48 -10.78
N ASN A 337 -15.25 16.52 -10.35
CA ASN A 337 -14.20 16.75 -9.37
C ASN A 337 -12.98 17.39 -10.05
N VAL A 338 -12.51 18.52 -9.52
CA VAL A 338 -11.39 19.28 -10.07
C VAL A 338 -10.11 19.22 -9.22
N ARG A 339 -9.88 18.08 -8.55
CA ARG A 339 -8.64 17.78 -7.81
C ARG A 339 -8.05 16.41 -8.18
N VAL A 340 -8.37 15.94 -9.39
CA VAL A 340 -8.00 14.60 -9.86
C VAL A 340 -6.48 14.40 -9.93
N PRO A 341 -5.64 15.37 -10.41
CA PRO A 341 -4.18 15.19 -10.40
C PRO A 341 -3.59 15.02 -8.99
N LEU A 342 -4.12 15.72 -7.99
CA LEU A 342 -3.71 15.57 -6.59
C LEU A 342 -4.08 14.19 -6.04
N ILE A 343 -5.28 13.69 -6.35
CA ILE A 343 -5.70 12.32 -5.99
C ILE A 343 -4.76 11.30 -6.64
N ALA A 344 -4.50 11.42 -7.93
CA ALA A 344 -3.63 10.53 -8.68
C ALA A 344 -2.21 10.46 -8.07
N ARG A 345 -1.62 11.61 -7.81
CA ARG A 345 -0.29 11.74 -7.19
C ARG A 345 -0.22 10.99 -5.88
N ASN A 346 -1.13 11.29 -4.96
CA ASN A 346 -1.08 10.74 -3.61
C ASN A 346 -1.45 9.25 -3.58
N LEU A 347 -2.43 8.80 -4.39
CA LEU A 347 -2.86 7.40 -4.41
C LEU A 347 -1.78 6.49 -5.03
N LEU A 348 -1.21 6.87 -6.16
CA LEU A 348 -0.15 6.09 -6.78
C LEU A 348 1.14 6.10 -5.95
N ASP A 349 1.42 7.20 -5.23
CA ASP A 349 2.52 7.25 -4.27
C ASP A 349 2.28 6.32 -3.07
N GLN A 350 1.06 6.25 -2.52
CA GLN A 350 0.72 5.27 -1.47
C GLN A 350 0.99 3.83 -1.94
N ILE A 351 0.51 3.45 -3.13
CA ILE A 351 0.70 2.11 -3.68
C ILE A 351 2.19 1.81 -3.87
N ARG A 352 2.94 2.74 -4.47
CA ARG A 352 4.38 2.62 -4.72
C ARG A 352 5.18 2.46 -3.41
N LEU A 353 4.92 3.32 -2.42
CA LEU A 353 5.60 3.29 -1.13
C LEU A 353 5.31 2.00 -0.36
N LEU A 354 4.05 1.56 -0.31
CA LEU A 354 3.66 0.30 0.32
C LEU A 354 4.27 -0.90 -0.39
N THR A 355 4.27 -0.92 -1.73
CA THR A 355 4.90 -1.98 -2.52
C THR A 355 6.39 -2.13 -2.18
N SER A 356 7.12 -1.01 -2.24
CA SER A 356 8.57 -1.03 -1.97
C SER A 356 8.86 -1.31 -0.49
N GLY A 357 8.11 -0.68 0.41
CA GLY A 357 8.27 -0.83 1.87
C GLY A 357 7.99 -2.25 2.35
N CYS A 358 6.88 -2.86 1.91
CA CYS A 358 6.53 -4.24 2.27
C CYS A 358 7.54 -5.26 1.71
N ARG A 359 8.08 -5.02 0.50
CA ARG A 359 9.13 -5.87 -0.08
C ARG A 359 10.38 -5.88 0.79
N ILE A 360 10.94 -4.69 1.10
CA ILE A 360 12.14 -4.63 1.92
C ILE A 360 11.88 -5.08 3.36
N PHE A 361 10.66 -4.91 3.88
CA PHE A 361 10.28 -5.39 5.21
C PHE A 361 10.34 -6.92 5.26
N ALA A 362 9.79 -7.62 4.25
CA ALA A 362 9.91 -9.06 4.14
C ALA A 362 11.38 -9.51 3.99
N GLU A 363 12.07 -9.02 2.95
CA GLU A 363 13.37 -9.54 2.50
C GLU A 363 14.53 -9.10 3.39
N LYS A 364 14.49 -7.88 3.92
CA LYS A 364 15.59 -7.26 4.67
C LYS A 364 15.42 -7.32 6.19
N CYS A 365 14.20 -7.61 6.68
CA CYS A 365 13.91 -7.66 8.10
C CYS A 365 13.34 -9.01 8.49
N ILE A 366 12.09 -9.34 8.10
CA ILE A 366 11.35 -10.50 8.62
C ILE A 366 12.10 -11.81 8.36
N ASP A 367 12.56 -12.04 7.13
CA ASP A 367 13.23 -13.31 6.75
C ASP A 367 14.47 -13.59 7.60
N GLY A 368 15.19 -12.55 8.01
CA GLY A 368 16.43 -12.66 8.77
C GLY A 368 16.28 -12.54 10.29
N ILE A 369 15.05 -12.43 10.83
CA ILE A 369 14.83 -12.38 12.29
C ILE A 369 15.20 -13.73 12.90
N GLU A 370 15.96 -13.69 14.00
CA GLU A 370 16.28 -14.84 14.86
C GLU A 370 15.70 -14.64 16.25
N ALA A 371 15.32 -15.73 16.90
CA ALA A 371 14.88 -15.72 18.28
C ALA A 371 16.08 -15.66 19.23
N ASN A 372 16.06 -14.77 20.22
CA ASN A 372 17.02 -14.79 21.31
C ASN A 372 16.47 -15.65 22.45
N GLN A 373 16.81 -16.93 22.45
CA GLN A 373 16.28 -17.91 23.40
C GLN A 373 16.51 -17.53 24.85
N GLU A 374 17.67 -16.94 25.19
CA GLU A 374 17.97 -16.46 26.54
C GLU A 374 17.03 -15.32 26.95
N GLY A 375 16.79 -14.35 26.06
CA GLY A 375 15.88 -13.25 26.29
C GLY A 375 14.43 -13.71 26.49
N LEU A 376 13.98 -14.66 25.65
CA LEU A 376 12.64 -15.26 25.74
C LEU A 376 12.44 -16.00 27.07
N ASN A 377 13.35 -16.90 27.42
CA ASN A 377 13.28 -17.69 28.66
C ASN A 377 13.26 -16.75 29.88
N ARG A 378 14.18 -15.78 29.93
CA ARG A 378 14.24 -14.81 31.03
C ARG A 378 12.91 -14.06 31.17
N SER A 379 12.31 -13.58 30.10
CA SER A 379 11.03 -12.85 30.16
C SER A 379 9.88 -13.75 30.59
N ALA A 380 9.84 -15.00 30.11
CA ALA A 380 8.81 -15.98 30.46
C ALA A 380 8.87 -16.39 31.94
N GLU A 381 10.07 -16.56 32.49
CA GLU A 381 10.28 -16.99 33.89
C GLU A 381 10.04 -15.86 34.90
N MET A 382 10.32 -14.61 34.51
CA MET A 382 10.20 -13.45 35.40
C MET A 382 8.78 -12.89 35.52
N THR A 383 7.87 -13.24 34.62
CA THR A 383 6.51 -12.68 34.64
C THR A 383 5.70 -13.18 35.84
N LEU A 384 5.42 -12.30 36.79
CA LEU A 384 4.56 -12.61 37.93
C LEU A 384 3.10 -12.87 37.53
N SER A 385 2.69 -12.39 36.34
CA SER A 385 1.35 -12.61 35.79
C SER A 385 1.05 -14.08 35.51
N ALA A 386 2.07 -14.94 35.38
CA ALA A 386 1.92 -16.38 35.25
C ALA A 386 1.20 -17.00 36.48
N ALA A 387 1.29 -16.38 37.66
CA ALA A 387 0.55 -16.81 38.84
C ALA A 387 -0.97 -16.86 38.65
N THR A 388 -1.50 -16.21 37.64
CA THR A 388 -2.92 -16.31 37.24
C THR A 388 -3.36 -17.76 37.00
N ALA A 389 -2.46 -18.63 36.54
CA ALA A 389 -2.72 -20.04 36.32
C ALA A 389 -2.90 -20.84 37.61
N LEU A 390 -2.47 -20.31 38.75
CA LEU A 390 -2.71 -20.90 40.04
C LEU A 390 -4.14 -20.63 40.55
N ASN A 391 -4.82 -19.60 40.12
CA ASN A 391 -6.14 -19.20 40.61
C ASN A 391 -7.19 -20.33 40.64
N PRO A 392 -7.29 -21.23 39.62
CA PRO A 392 -8.22 -22.35 39.68
C PRO A 392 -7.97 -23.33 40.84
N TYR A 393 -6.73 -23.39 41.34
CA TYR A 393 -6.30 -24.32 42.37
C TYR A 393 -6.33 -23.72 43.78
N ILE A 394 -5.96 -22.44 43.93
CA ILE A 394 -5.74 -21.80 45.22
C ILE A 394 -6.64 -20.57 45.48
N GLY A 395 -7.42 -20.14 44.47
CA GLY A 395 -8.24 -18.93 44.53
C GLY A 395 -7.45 -17.65 44.23
N TYR A 396 -8.18 -16.59 43.80
CA TYR A 396 -7.61 -15.32 43.41
C TYR A 396 -6.82 -14.62 44.52
N ASP A 397 -7.38 -14.55 45.73
CA ASP A 397 -6.78 -13.81 46.87
C ASP A 397 -5.42 -14.37 47.26
N LYS A 398 -5.30 -15.71 47.33
CA LYS A 398 -4.03 -16.38 47.61
C LYS A 398 -3.03 -16.19 46.45
N GLY A 399 -3.49 -16.22 45.20
CA GLY A 399 -2.66 -15.90 44.06
C GLY A 399 -2.12 -14.45 44.13
N ALA A 400 -2.97 -13.49 44.45
CA ALA A 400 -2.57 -12.10 44.65
C ALA A 400 -1.59 -11.89 45.78
N GLU A 401 -1.72 -12.62 46.88
CA GLU A 401 -0.76 -12.60 48.01
C GLU A 401 0.62 -13.11 47.61
N ILE A 402 0.68 -14.22 46.86
CA ILE A 402 1.93 -14.79 46.33
C ILE A 402 2.63 -13.78 45.41
N VAL A 403 1.90 -13.18 44.46
CA VAL A 403 2.43 -12.18 43.55
C VAL A 403 2.98 -10.98 44.30
N LYS A 404 2.23 -10.46 45.26
CA LYS A 404 2.66 -9.32 46.08
C LYS A 404 3.95 -9.61 46.85
N GLN A 405 4.03 -10.74 47.54
CA GLN A 405 5.24 -11.13 48.28
C GLN A 405 6.44 -11.37 47.36
N ALA A 406 6.23 -12.00 46.19
CA ALA A 406 7.30 -12.20 45.21
C ALA A 406 7.82 -10.86 44.69
N ALA A 407 6.92 -9.91 44.35
CA ALA A 407 7.28 -8.58 43.89
C ALA A 407 8.04 -7.77 44.97
N GLU A 408 7.59 -7.77 46.21
CA GLU A 408 8.21 -7.01 47.31
C GLU A 408 9.57 -7.60 47.71
N SER A 409 9.72 -8.92 47.68
CA SER A 409 10.96 -9.60 48.09
C SER A 409 11.97 -9.80 46.98
N GLY A 410 11.56 -9.65 45.70
CA GLY A 410 12.39 -9.99 44.54
C GLY A 410 12.71 -11.48 44.41
N ARG A 411 12.01 -12.35 45.13
CA ARG A 411 12.19 -13.81 45.13
C ARG A 411 11.44 -14.46 43.97
N PRO A 412 11.90 -15.61 43.47
CA PRO A 412 11.18 -16.40 42.49
C PRO A 412 9.75 -16.71 42.94
N LEU A 413 8.79 -16.64 42.04
CA LEU A 413 7.38 -16.93 42.30
C LEU A 413 7.18 -18.33 42.89
N ARG A 414 7.97 -19.32 42.43
CA ARG A 414 7.96 -20.71 42.94
C ARG A 414 8.24 -20.77 44.44
N ASP A 415 9.33 -20.14 44.85
CA ASP A 415 9.76 -20.21 46.27
C ASP A 415 8.71 -19.62 47.21
N VAL A 416 8.11 -18.49 46.82
CA VAL A 416 7.06 -17.83 47.58
C VAL A 416 5.77 -18.65 47.59
N ALA A 417 5.40 -19.25 46.47
CA ALA A 417 4.20 -20.08 46.35
C ALA A 417 4.28 -21.33 47.27
N LEU A 418 5.43 -22.02 47.26
CA LEU A 418 5.66 -23.19 48.09
C LEU A 418 5.66 -22.82 49.57
N GLU A 419 6.29 -21.70 49.96
CA GLU A 419 6.30 -21.19 51.34
C GLU A 419 4.90 -20.86 51.86
N LEU A 420 4.03 -20.32 50.98
CA LEU A 420 2.63 -20.02 51.27
C LEU A 420 1.71 -21.26 51.17
N GLY A 421 2.30 -22.46 51.05
CA GLY A 421 1.59 -23.74 51.15
C GLY A 421 0.86 -24.14 49.83
N VAL A 422 1.38 -23.76 48.69
CA VAL A 422 1.06 -24.42 47.43
C VAL A 422 1.93 -25.66 47.33
N ASP A 423 1.35 -26.83 47.06
CA ASP A 423 2.14 -28.03 46.88
C ASP A 423 2.87 -28.01 45.52
N GLU A 424 4.01 -28.69 45.50
CA GLU A 424 4.91 -28.66 44.34
C GLU A 424 4.28 -29.23 43.09
N GLU A 425 3.48 -30.30 43.18
CA GLU A 425 2.80 -30.93 42.04
C GLU A 425 1.76 -29.98 41.44
N THR A 426 0.97 -29.31 42.29
CA THR A 426 0.00 -28.29 41.86
C THR A 426 0.70 -27.10 41.20
N TYR A 427 1.83 -26.64 41.79
CA TYR A 427 2.59 -25.54 41.20
C TYR A 427 3.13 -25.91 39.83
N ASP A 428 3.85 -27.04 39.71
CA ASP A 428 4.47 -27.45 38.45
C ASP A 428 3.43 -27.72 37.35
N LYS A 429 2.27 -28.27 37.70
CA LYS A 429 1.16 -28.46 36.79
C LYS A 429 0.53 -27.14 36.34
N ALA A 430 0.30 -26.20 37.25
CA ALA A 430 -0.28 -24.90 36.93
C ALA A 430 0.69 -24.01 36.14
N MET A 431 1.98 -24.11 36.45
CA MET A 431 3.04 -23.25 35.88
C MET A 431 3.73 -23.84 34.65
N ASP A 432 3.09 -24.81 33.98
CA ASP A 432 3.52 -25.21 32.66
C ASP A 432 3.25 -24.07 31.67
N LEU A 433 4.26 -23.22 31.45
CA LEU A 433 4.18 -22.02 30.59
C LEU A 433 3.76 -22.36 29.17
N ARG A 434 4.10 -23.54 28.65
CA ARG A 434 3.73 -23.98 27.31
C ARG A 434 2.24 -24.27 27.21
N THR A 435 1.70 -25.00 28.18
CA THR A 435 0.27 -25.27 28.27
C THR A 435 -0.53 -23.96 28.47
N MET A 436 -0.01 -23.03 29.30
CA MET A 436 -0.63 -21.71 29.46
C MET A 436 -0.69 -20.92 28.12
N ALA A 437 0.40 -20.92 27.36
CA ALA A 437 0.46 -20.21 26.08
C ALA A 437 -0.45 -20.81 25.00
N GLN A 438 -0.77 -22.11 25.09
CA GLN A 438 -1.71 -22.76 24.16
C GLN A 438 -3.17 -22.37 24.47
N GLY A 439 -3.49 -22.05 25.72
CA GLY A 439 -4.84 -21.68 26.12
C GLY A 439 -5.87 -22.77 25.82
N ASN A 440 -7.09 -22.33 25.51
CA ASN A 440 -8.22 -23.19 25.11
C ASN A 440 -8.57 -23.01 23.62
N LEU A 441 -7.63 -22.55 22.78
CA LEU A 441 -7.85 -22.36 21.33
C LEU A 441 -7.65 -23.63 20.54
#